data_7a6e8779f98842297b2fd0049f2ba26d
#
_entry.id   7a6e8779f98842297b2fd0049f2ba26d
#
_cell.length_a   1.000
_cell.length_b   1.000
_cell.length_c   1.000
_cell.angle_alpha   90.00
_cell.angle_beta   90.00
_cell.angle_gamma   90.00
#
_symmetry.space_group_name_H-M   'P 1'
#
loop_
_entity.id
_entity.type
_entity.pdbx_description
1 polymer ?
#
loop_
_entity_poly.entity_id
_entity_poly.type
_entity_poly.pdbx_seq_one_letter_code
_entity_poly.pdbx_strand_id
1 'polypeptide(L)'
;MTKKITITDKDIQNAERLRKIWDEKRKQLSLSQEKAADILGFKTQGAVSQLLNAKIALNTENTLKFAALLQVPAEEINPDLSDLLRSIRTHTPGNRRNLFEKYYEYPLLSCVQAGAFSMDDFSYTAKDAIKWISTTTKASDRSFWLEVKGHSMTAPQGGKPSFPEGMLILVDPEREIEDGDFCVARMNGDEFTFKRFIRESGKAYLEPLNPRFDMIECNENCPFVGKVIKSQWNDETFD
;
A
#
# COMPACT_ATOMS: atom_id res chain seq x y z
N MET A 1 -39.67 24.67 1.55
CA MET A 1 -38.96 25.86 2.11
C MET A 1 -37.49 25.50 2.24
N THR A 2 -36.67 25.98 1.34
CA THR A 2 -35.21 25.74 1.35
C THR A 2 -34.60 26.65 2.42
N LYS A 3 -34.08 26.06 3.51
CA LYS A 3 -33.34 26.81 4.54
C LYS A 3 -32.14 27.49 3.86
N LYS A 4 -32.14 28.81 3.82
CA LYS A 4 -30.99 29.62 3.39
C LYS A 4 -29.89 29.39 4.40
N ILE A 5 -28.85 28.63 4.08
CA ILE A 5 -27.69 28.41 4.91
C ILE A 5 -26.94 29.74 4.97
N THR A 6 -26.96 30.41 6.13
CA THR A 6 -26.20 31.64 6.37
C THR A 6 -24.75 31.25 6.60
N ILE A 7 -23.83 31.77 5.79
CA ILE A 7 -22.39 31.57 5.96
C ILE A 7 -21.93 32.41 7.16
N THR A 8 -21.21 31.78 8.07
CA THR A 8 -20.68 32.40 9.28
C THR A 8 -19.23 32.90 9.04
N ASP A 9 -18.74 33.79 9.90
CA ASP A 9 -17.32 34.25 9.86
C ASP A 9 -16.35 33.06 9.96
N LYS A 10 -16.73 32.03 10.68
CA LYS A 10 -15.97 30.79 10.83
C LYS A 10 -15.89 30.00 9.52
N ASP A 11 -16.97 29.93 8.77
CA ASP A 11 -16.98 29.30 7.45
C ASP A 11 -16.06 30.03 6.47
N ILE A 12 -16.04 31.37 6.56
CA ILE A 12 -15.15 32.20 5.75
C ILE A 12 -13.70 31.90 6.09
N GLN A 13 -13.33 31.87 7.38
CA GLN A 13 -11.97 31.56 7.83
C GLN A 13 -11.52 30.17 7.40
N ASN A 14 -12.39 29.18 7.48
CA ASN A 14 -12.06 27.81 7.06
C ASN A 14 -11.85 27.74 5.54
N ALA A 15 -12.66 28.44 4.75
CA ALA A 15 -12.49 28.51 3.30
C ALA A 15 -11.20 29.27 2.91
N GLU A 16 -10.82 30.33 3.64
CA GLU A 16 -9.57 31.06 3.43
C GLU A 16 -8.35 30.16 3.68
N ARG A 17 -8.36 29.37 4.79
CA ARG A 17 -7.31 28.40 5.06
C ARG A 17 -7.22 27.35 3.96
N LEU A 18 -8.36 26.78 3.57
CA LEU A 18 -8.42 25.82 2.47
C LEU A 18 -7.86 26.41 1.18
N ARG A 19 -8.22 27.65 0.84
CA ARG A 19 -7.77 28.33 -0.37
C ARG A 19 -6.24 28.54 -0.35
N LYS A 20 -5.69 28.95 0.77
CA LYS A 20 -4.22 29.10 0.94
C LYS A 20 -3.51 27.76 0.69
N ILE A 21 -3.95 26.70 1.35
CA ILE A 21 -3.38 25.35 1.18
C ILE A 21 -3.55 24.87 -0.27
N TRP A 22 -4.71 25.12 -0.89
CA TRP A 22 -4.97 24.81 -2.29
C TRP A 22 -3.97 25.47 -3.22
N ASP A 23 -3.73 26.79 -3.06
CA ASP A 23 -2.82 27.55 -3.93
C ASP A 23 -1.37 27.09 -3.78
N GLU A 24 -0.96 26.68 -2.58
CA GLU A 24 0.35 26.12 -2.30
C GLU A 24 0.54 24.71 -2.91
N LYS A 25 -0.45 23.84 -2.75
CA LYS A 25 -0.34 22.40 -3.09
C LYS A 25 -0.76 22.04 -4.50
N ARG A 26 -1.68 22.77 -5.13
CA ARG A 26 -2.26 22.41 -6.43
C ARG A 26 -1.24 22.23 -7.55
N LYS A 27 -0.17 23.04 -7.56
CA LYS A 27 0.89 22.92 -8.58
C LYS A 27 1.72 21.64 -8.37
N GLN A 28 2.11 21.40 -7.12
CA GLN A 28 2.89 20.21 -6.74
C GLN A 28 2.13 18.91 -7.02
N LEU A 29 0.81 18.91 -6.79
CA LEU A 29 -0.06 17.75 -6.96
C LEU A 29 -0.69 17.67 -8.37
N SER A 30 -0.34 18.61 -9.27
CA SER A 30 -0.92 18.71 -10.64
C SER A 30 -2.45 18.71 -10.64
N LEU A 31 -3.06 19.46 -9.69
CA LEU A 31 -4.51 19.53 -9.51
C LEU A 31 -5.10 20.75 -10.24
N SER A 32 -6.16 20.50 -11.00
CA SER A 32 -7.13 21.51 -11.45
C SER A 32 -8.41 21.39 -10.61
N GLN A 33 -9.24 22.43 -10.61
CA GLN A 33 -10.54 22.35 -9.90
C GLN A 33 -11.47 21.30 -10.52
N GLU A 34 -11.36 21.04 -11.81
CA GLU A 34 -12.09 19.99 -12.53
C GLU A 34 -11.64 18.60 -12.05
N LYS A 35 -10.34 18.35 -12.07
CA LYS A 35 -9.76 17.09 -11.58
C LYS A 35 -10.06 16.86 -10.09
N ALA A 36 -10.05 17.93 -9.28
CA ALA A 36 -10.43 17.84 -7.88
C ALA A 36 -11.92 17.52 -7.71
N ALA A 37 -12.80 18.07 -8.53
CA ALA A 37 -14.22 17.74 -8.49
C ALA A 37 -14.45 16.25 -8.78
N ASP A 38 -13.79 15.71 -9.78
CA ASP A 38 -13.90 14.29 -10.14
C ASP A 38 -13.41 13.38 -8.99
N ILE A 39 -12.22 13.68 -8.43
CA ILE A 39 -11.66 12.88 -7.34
C ILE A 39 -12.52 12.94 -6.07
N LEU A 40 -13.06 14.12 -5.75
CA LEU A 40 -13.89 14.34 -4.56
C LEU A 40 -15.35 13.90 -4.73
N GLY A 41 -15.74 13.48 -5.94
CA GLY A 41 -17.07 13.03 -6.25
C GLY A 41 -18.11 14.18 -6.37
N PHE A 42 -17.67 15.39 -6.74
CA PHE A 42 -18.58 16.50 -7.01
C PHE A 42 -19.08 16.45 -8.45
N LYS A 43 -20.35 16.79 -8.65
CA LYS A 43 -20.98 16.77 -9.97
C LYS A 43 -20.40 17.82 -10.94
N THR A 44 -19.81 18.91 -10.43
CA THR A 44 -19.29 20.00 -11.25
C THR A 44 -18.08 20.67 -10.60
N GLN A 45 -17.17 21.20 -11.43
CA GLN A 45 -16.06 22.06 -11.00
C GLN A 45 -16.55 23.27 -10.16
N GLY A 46 -17.74 23.78 -10.45
CA GLY A 46 -18.35 24.90 -9.73
C GLY A 46 -18.49 24.63 -8.23
N ALA A 47 -18.71 23.39 -7.81
CA ALA A 47 -18.79 23.02 -6.40
C ALA A 47 -17.46 23.26 -5.66
N VAL A 48 -16.34 22.89 -6.27
CA VAL A 48 -14.99 23.16 -5.71
C VAL A 48 -14.75 24.66 -5.60
N SER A 49 -15.05 25.42 -6.65
CA SER A 49 -14.92 26.88 -6.65
C SER A 49 -15.78 27.55 -5.58
N GLN A 50 -17.01 27.08 -5.37
CA GLN A 50 -17.90 27.63 -4.34
C GLN A 50 -17.39 27.40 -2.92
N LEU A 51 -16.80 26.22 -2.64
CA LEU A 51 -16.18 25.91 -1.36
C LEU A 51 -14.92 26.74 -1.10
N LEU A 52 -14.04 26.86 -2.10
CA LEU A 52 -12.82 27.67 -2.02
C LEU A 52 -13.08 29.17 -1.83
N ASN A 53 -14.23 29.66 -2.28
CA ASN A 53 -14.60 31.08 -2.20
C ASN A 53 -15.66 31.39 -1.13
N ALA A 54 -15.86 30.50 -0.16
CA ALA A 54 -16.83 30.64 0.92
C ALA A 54 -18.27 30.92 0.46
N LYS A 55 -18.66 30.51 -0.75
CA LYS A 55 -20.04 30.65 -1.22
C LYS A 55 -20.95 29.56 -0.65
N ILE A 56 -20.35 28.47 -0.20
CA ILE A 56 -20.98 27.35 0.50
C ILE A 56 -20.11 27.02 1.71
N ALA A 57 -20.71 26.75 2.87
CA ALA A 57 -20.01 26.35 4.06
C ALA A 57 -19.29 24.99 3.87
N LEU A 58 -18.06 24.90 4.37
CA LEU A 58 -17.31 23.67 4.44
C LEU A 58 -17.87 22.80 5.58
N ASN A 59 -18.58 21.74 5.24
CA ASN A 59 -18.96 20.73 6.22
C ASN A 59 -17.78 19.80 6.55
N THR A 60 -17.91 19.00 7.61
CA THR A 60 -16.87 18.08 8.05
C THR A 60 -16.45 17.09 6.97
N GLU A 61 -17.41 16.55 6.20
CA GLU A 61 -17.13 15.62 5.12
C GLU A 61 -16.24 16.26 4.03
N ASN A 62 -16.63 17.45 3.56
CA ASN A 62 -15.86 18.16 2.55
C ASN A 62 -14.49 18.59 3.07
N THR A 63 -14.37 18.99 4.35
CA THR A 63 -13.09 19.28 4.98
C THR A 63 -12.17 18.07 4.95
N LEU A 64 -12.65 16.90 5.33
CA LEU A 64 -11.88 15.64 5.32
C LEU A 64 -11.49 15.24 3.88
N LYS A 65 -12.40 15.37 2.92
CA LYS A 65 -12.11 15.10 1.51
C LYS A 65 -11.01 16.00 0.96
N PHE A 66 -11.07 17.31 1.21
CA PHE A 66 -10.02 18.24 0.78
C PHE A 66 -8.71 18.01 1.52
N ALA A 67 -8.73 17.73 2.81
CA ALA A 67 -7.54 17.40 3.59
C ALA A 67 -6.82 16.18 3.00
N ALA A 68 -7.55 15.12 2.66
CA ALA A 68 -7.02 13.92 2.02
C ALA A 68 -6.46 14.24 0.61
N LEU A 69 -7.18 14.99 -0.22
CA LEU A 69 -6.76 15.36 -1.57
C LEU A 69 -5.46 16.19 -1.55
N LEU A 70 -5.37 17.14 -0.62
CA LEU A 70 -4.23 18.08 -0.50
C LEU A 70 -3.09 17.52 0.36
N GLN A 71 -3.28 16.34 0.95
CA GLN A 71 -2.32 15.67 1.81
C GLN A 71 -1.91 16.52 3.02
N VAL A 72 -2.89 17.13 3.69
CA VAL A 72 -2.71 17.93 4.89
C VAL A 72 -3.64 17.46 6.02
N PRO A 73 -3.30 17.71 7.30
CA PRO A 73 -4.21 17.49 8.41
C PRO A 73 -5.51 18.29 8.26
N ALA A 74 -6.66 17.69 8.54
CA ALA A 74 -7.95 18.36 8.41
C ALA A 74 -8.07 19.55 9.39
N GLU A 75 -7.34 19.53 10.49
CA GLU A 75 -7.24 20.59 11.49
C GLU A 75 -6.59 21.86 10.95
N GLU A 76 -5.76 21.76 9.91
CA GLU A 76 -5.18 22.91 9.23
C GLU A 76 -6.25 23.69 8.43
N ILE A 77 -7.26 23.00 7.94
CA ILE A 77 -8.40 23.60 7.23
C ILE A 77 -9.46 24.07 8.25
N ASN A 78 -9.84 23.19 9.16
CA ASN A 78 -10.83 23.47 10.20
C ASN A 78 -10.31 23.06 11.58
N PRO A 79 -9.79 24.01 12.38
CA PRO A 79 -9.24 23.74 13.71
C PRO A 79 -10.22 23.12 14.72
N ASP A 80 -11.53 23.32 14.53
CA ASP A 80 -12.53 22.73 15.44
C ASP A 80 -12.61 21.20 15.38
N LEU A 81 -12.07 20.64 14.31
CA LEU A 81 -12.00 19.18 14.21
C LEU A 81 -10.88 18.58 15.08
N SER A 82 -10.01 19.42 15.68
CA SER A 82 -8.86 18.96 16.47
C SER A 82 -9.28 18.03 17.61
N ASP A 83 -10.27 18.43 18.41
CA ASP A 83 -10.72 17.63 19.55
C ASP A 83 -11.43 16.35 19.12
N LEU A 84 -12.26 16.43 18.07
CA LEU A 84 -12.95 15.29 17.50
C LEU A 84 -11.95 14.27 16.93
N LEU A 85 -11.01 14.73 16.12
CA LEU A 85 -10.00 13.86 15.53
C LEU A 85 -9.02 13.33 16.57
N ARG A 86 -8.70 14.12 17.60
CA ARG A 86 -7.91 13.67 18.74
C ARG A 86 -8.63 12.55 19.50
N SER A 87 -9.93 12.70 19.79
CA SER A 87 -10.71 11.68 20.48
C SER A 87 -10.79 10.38 19.67
N ILE A 88 -10.98 10.46 18.36
CA ILE A 88 -10.96 9.30 17.47
C ILE A 88 -9.58 8.62 17.49
N ARG A 89 -8.50 9.40 17.42
CA ARG A 89 -7.12 8.88 17.47
C ARG A 89 -6.77 8.23 18.82
N THR A 90 -7.34 8.71 19.94
CA THR A 90 -7.09 8.18 21.30
C THR A 90 -7.95 6.97 21.63
N HIS A 91 -9.14 6.84 21.03
CA HIS A 91 -10.08 5.74 21.30
C HIS A 91 -9.92 4.56 20.33
N THR A 92 -9.01 4.65 19.35
CA THR A 92 -8.68 3.52 18.49
C THR A 92 -7.47 2.81 19.09
N PRO A 93 -7.63 1.67 19.79
CA PRO A 93 -6.50 0.95 20.37
C PRO A 93 -5.60 0.42 19.25
N GLY A 94 -4.36 0.88 19.22
CA GLY A 94 -3.28 0.21 18.49
C GLY A 94 -3.01 0.65 17.05
N ASN A 95 -3.71 1.61 16.48
CA ASN A 95 -3.45 1.96 15.09
C ASN A 95 -3.25 3.48 14.88
N ARG A 96 -2.01 3.95 15.11
CA ARG A 96 -1.55 5.23 14.58
C ARG A 96 -1.35 5.12 13.06
N ARG A 97 -2.42 4.79 12.33
CA ARG A 97 -2.40 4.91 10.87
C ARG A 97 -2.43 6.39 10.56
N ASN A 98 -1.36 6.90 9.98
CA ASN A 98 -1.39 8.22 9.35
C ASN A 98 -2.55 8.22 8.37
N LEU A 99 -3.53 9.10 8.55
CA LEU A 99 -4.69 9.26 7.65
C LEU A 99 -4.26 9.67 6.22
N PHE A 100 -2.97 9.84 5.99
CA PHE A 100 -2.34 10.22 4.72
C PHE A 100 -1.44 9.14 4.14
N GLU A 101 -1.32 7.97 4.77
CA GLU A 101 -0.61 6.86 4.16
C GLU A 101 -1.41 6.36 2.95
N LYS A 102 -0.79 6.41 1.78
CA LYS A 102 -1.35 5.83 0.58
C LYS A 102 -1.32 4.31 0.74
N TYR A 103 -2.48 3.69 0.74
CA TYR A 103 -2.62 2.24 0.73
C TYR A 103 -2.64 1.74 -0.71
N TYR A 104 -2.00 0.62 -0.90
CA TYR A 104 -2.00 -0.16 -2.13
C TYR A 104 -2.60 -1.52 -1.80
N GLU A 105 -3.27 -2.13 -2.75
CA GLU A 105 -3.85 -3.46 -2.60
C GLU A 105 -3.26 -4.36 -3.67
N TYR A 106 -2.81 -5.54 -3.24
CA TYR A 106 -2.29 -6.55 -4.13
C TYR A 106 -2.99 -7.88 -3.84
N PRO A 107 -3.22 -8.71 -4.87
CA PRO A 107 -3.91 -9.99 -4.70
C PRO A 107 -3.05 -10.98 -3.92
N LEU A 108 -3.66 -11.76 -3.04
CA LEU A 108 -3.08 -12.97 -2.47
C LEU A 108 -3.36 -14.12 -3.44
N LEU A 109 -2.31 -14.76 -3.92
CA LEU A 109 -2.37 -15.90 -4.81
C LEU A 109 -1.97 -17.18 -4.09
N SER A 110 -2.50 -18.32 -4.54
CA SER A 110 -1.95 -19.63 -4.14
C SER A 110 -0.62 -19.91 -4.87
N CYS A 111 0.22 -20.77 -4.31
CA CYS A 111 1.46 -21.18 -4.98
C CYS A 111 1.17 -21.86 -6.35
N VAL A 112 0.06 -22.58 -6.48
CA VAL A 112 -0.36 -23.22 -7.75
C VAL A 112 -0.74 -22.15 -8.78
N GLN A 113 -1.44 -21.09 -8.38
CA GLN A 113 -1.80 -20.00 -9.26
C GLN A 113 -0.57 -19.20 -9.67
N ALA A 114 0.33 -18.91 -8.73
CA ALA A 114 1.61 -18.27 -9.05
C ALA A 114 2.45 -19.11 -10.05
N GLY A 115 2.24 -20.43 -10.11
CA GLY A 115 2.90 -21.37 -11.02
C GLY A 115 2.37 -21.41 -12.44
N ALA A 116 1.10 -21.14 -12.59
CA ALA A 116 0.47 -21.07 -13.89
C ALA A 116 0.88 -19.83 -14.72
N PHE A 117 1.55 -18.86 -14.07
CA PHE A 117 2.02 -17.66 -14.73
C PHE A 117 3.35 -17.93 -15.45
N SER A 118 3.27 -18.16 -16.77
CA SER A 118 4.46 -18.16 -17.64
C SER A 118 5.06 -16.73 -17.67
N MET A 119 6.38 -16.63 -17.88
CA MET A 119 7.09 -15.35 -17.90
C MET A 119 6.58 -14.35 -18.96
N ASP A 120 5.78 -14.83 -19.93
CA ASP A 120 5.30 -14.03 -21.05
C ASP A 120 3.87 -13.49 -20.87
N ASP A 121 3.08 -14.02 -19.94
CA ASP A 121 1.68 -13.62 -19.75
C ASP A 121 1.30 -13.52 -18.26
N PHE A 122 1.88 -12.51 -17.58
CA PHE A 122 1.56 -12.18 -16.19
C PHE A 122 0.20 -11.47 -16.06
N SER A 123 -0.84 -12.01 -16.65
CA SER A 123 -2.18 -11.48 -16.47
C SER A 123 -2.96 -12.32 -15.46
N TYR A 124 -2.81 -12.01 -14.16
CA TYR A 124 -3.82 -12.49 -13.22
C TYR A 124 -5.08 -11.63 -13.41
N THR A 125 -6.22 -12.26 -13.40
CA THR A 125 -7.49 -11.57 -13.35
C THR A 125 -7.92 -11.42 -11.88
N ALA A 126 -8.77 -10.44 -11.60
CA ALA A 126 -9.33 -10.25 -10.26
C ALA A 126 -10.04 -11.51 -9.72
N LYS A 127 -10.32 -12.51 -10.59
CA LYS A 127 -10.92 -13.80 -10.24
C LYS A 127 -9.93 -14.82 -9.68
N ASP A 128 -8.64 -14.61 -9.92
CA ASP A 128 -7.58 -15.52 -9.48
C ASP A 128 -7.10 -15.19 -8.05
N ALA A 129 -7.48 -14.03 -7.53
CA ALA A 129 -7.14 -13.60 -6.18
C ALA A 129 -7.97 -14.35 -5.14
N ILE A 130 -7.30 -14.98 -4.15
CA ILE A 130 -7.98 -15.54 -2.97
C ILE A 130 -8.62 -14.39 -2.17
N LYS A 131 -7.88 -13.33 -1.96
CA LYS A 131 -8.31 -12.06 -1.36
C LYS A 131 -7.34 -10.93 -1.73
N TRP A 132 -7.73 -9.68 -1.50
CA TRP A 132 -6.86 -8.51 -1.68
C TRP A 132 -6.30 -8.07 -0.33
N ILE A 133 -4.99 -7.83 -0.27
CA ILE A 133 -4.28 -7.48 0.96
C ILE A 133 -3.74 -6.07 0.83
N SER A 134 -4.11 -5.21 1.77
CA SER A 134 -3.66 -3.82 1.85
C SER A 134 -2.25 -3.71 2.40
N THR A 135 -1.47 -2.76 1.87
CA THR A 135 -0.13 -2.41 2.36
C THR A 135 0.18 -0.94 2.10
N THR A 136 1.08 -0.37 2.87
CA THR A 136 1.63 0.97 2.63
C THR A 136 2.81 0.95 1.64
N THR A 137 3.30 -0.23 1.27
CA THR A 137 4.42 -0.40 0.36
C THR A 137 3.95 -0.35 -1.08
N LYS A 138 4.45 0.63 -1.84
CA LYS A 138 4.21 0.70 -3.29
C LYS A 138 5.07 -0.34 -4.01
N ALA A 139 4.44 -1.16 -4.82
CA ALA A 139 5.04 -2.14 -5.71
C ALA A 139 4.53 -1.95 -7.13
N SER A 140 5.01 -2.75 -8.08
CA SER A 140 4.48 -2.76 -9.45
C SER A 140 3.03 -3.24 -9.50
N ASP A 141 2.31 -2.93 -10.57
CA ASP A 141 0.92 -3.37 -10.76
C ASP A 141 0.80 -4.91 -10.93
N ARG A 142 1.94 -5.56 -11.16
CA ARG A 142 2.06 -7.03 -11.30
C ARG A 142 2.44 -7.74 -10.00
N SER A 143 2.56 -6.99 -8.91
CA SER A 143 2.94 -7.53 -7.60
C SER A 143 1.79 -8.30 -6.96
N PHE A 144 2.12 -9.31 -6.19
CA PHE A 144 1.16 -10.18 -5.51
C PHE A 144 1.72 -10.69 -4.17
N TRP A 145 0.81 -11.08 -3.29
CA TRP A 145 1.14 -11.73 -2.04
C TRP A 145 1.18 -13.25 -2.19
N LEU A 146 2.12 -13.87 -1.50
CA LEU A 146 2.16 -15.32 -1.27
C LEU A 146 2.24 -15.60 0.22
N GLU A 147 1.67 -16.71 0.63
CA GLU A 147 1.85 -17.25 1.98
C GLU A 147 3.09 -18.13 2.03
N VAL A 148 3.95 -17.89 3.03
CA VAL A 148 5.13 -18.71 3.29
C VAL A 148 4.68 -20.10 3.74
N LYS A 149 5.19 -21.12 3.06
CA LYS A 149 4.95 -22.53 3.39
C LYS A 149 6.25 -23.22 3.79
N GLY A 150 6.15 -24.01 4.86
CA GLY A 150 7.27 -24.74 5.42
C GLY A 150 8.24 -23.86 6.22
N HIS A 151 9.34 -24.45 6.64
CA HIS A 151 10.22 -23.87 7.66
C HIS A 151 11.60 -23.45 7.15
N SER A 152 11.86 -23.55 5.84
CA SER A 152 13.19 -23.26 5.27
C SER A 152 13.63 -21.81 5.45
N MET A 153 12.68 -20.87 5.58
CA MET A 153 12.92 -19.45 5.78
C MET A 153 12.67 -19.00 7.23
N THR A 154 12.46 -19.94 8.15
CA THR A 154 12.41 -19.66 9.59
C THR A 154 13.82 -19.66 10.15
N ALA A 155 14.35 -18.49 10.48
CA ALA A 155 15.68 -18.38 11.07
C ALA A 155 15.75 -19.05 12.45
N PRO A 156 16.94 -19.52 12.90
CA PRO A 156 17.15 -19.98 14.27
C PRO A 156 16.78 -18.92 15.30
N GLN A 157 16.55 -19.36 16.54
CA GLN A 157 16.17 -18.48 17.64
C GLN A 157 17.10 -17.27 17.76
N GLY A 158 16.52 -16.05 17.69
CA GLY A 158 17.26 -14.79 17.73
C GLY A 158 17.77 -14.31 16.36
N GLY A 159 17.70 -15.11 15.30
CA GLY A 159 18.07 -14.72 13.94
C GLY A 159 17.04 -13.77 13.30
N LYS A 160 17.55 -12.75 12.61
CA LYS A 160 16.71 -11.79 11.85
C LYS A 160 17.36 -11.49 10.49
N PRO A 161 16.56 -11.38 9.43
CA PRO A 161 15.12 -11.59 9.36
C PRO A 161 14.71 -13.06 9.53
N SER A 162 13.43 -13.33 9.78
CA SER A 162 12.85 -14.65 9.85
C SER A 162 11.45 -14.60 9.24
N PHE A 163 11.10 -15.61 8.43
CA PHE A 163 9.81 -15.72 7.74
C PHE A 163 9.18 -17.08 8.07
N PRO A 164 8.49 -17.16 9.22
CA PRO A 164 7.80 -18.39 9.62
C PRO A 164 6.64 -18.74 8.66
N GLU A 165 6.23 -19.98 8.70
CA GLU A 165 5.05 -20.46 7.98
C GLU A 165 3.80 -19.65 8.35
N GLY A 166 2.94 -19.34 7.36
CA GLY A 166 1.76 -18.49 7.51
C GLY A 166 2.00 -17.00 7.34
N MET A 167 3.27 -16.55 7.34
CA MET A 167 3.58 -15.14 7.03
C MET A 167 3.34 -14.84 5.56
N LEU A 168 2.81 -13.65 5.26
CA LEU A 168 2.63 -13.16 3.89
C LEU A 168 3.88 -12.42 3.42
N ILE A 169 4.26 -12.67 2.17
CA ILE A 169 5.37 -11.98 1.48
C ILE A 169 4.83 -11.30 0.22
N LEU A 170 5.18 -10.03 0.00
CA LEU A 170 4.86 -9.28 -1.21
C LEU A 170 5.97 -9.47 -2.24
N VAL A 171 5.63 -10.08 -3.36
CA VAL A 171 6.53 -10.37 -4.48
C VAL A 171 6.31 -9.35 -5.57
N ASP A 172 7.39 -8.72 -6.02
CA ASP A 172 7.39 -7.76 -7.13
C ASP A 172 8.22 -8.34 -8.30
N PRO A 173 7.56 -8.77 -9.40
CA PRO A 173 8.22 -9.36 -10.55
C PRO A 173 9.05 -8.38 -11.39
N GLU A 174 8.80 -7.07 -11.25
CA GLU A 174 9.46 -6.04 -12.06
C GLU A 174 10.72 -5.50 -11.38
N ARG A 175 11.00 -5.94 -10.15
CA ARG A 175 12.21 -5.54 -9.44
C ARG A 175 13.38 -6.48 -9.74
N GLU A 176 14.50 -5.88 -10.04
CA GLU A 176 15.77 -6.58 -10.19
C GLU A 176 16.20 -7.22 -8.85
N ILE A 177 16.72 -8.45 -8.96
CA ILE A 177 17.17 -9.23 -7.79
C ILE A 177 18.69 -9.14 -7.73
N GLU A 178 19.18 -8.61 -6.61
CA GLU A 178 20.60 -8.42 -6.33
C GLU A 178 21.08 -9.41 -5.24
N ASP A 179 22.39 -9.49 -5.06
CA ASP A 179 23.02 -10.29 -4.03
C ASP A 179 22.52 -9.90 -2.63
N GLY A 180 22.10 -10.90 -1.85
CA GLY A 180 21.49 -10.72 -0.54
C GLY A 180 19.98 -10.53 -0.50
N ASP A 181 19.33 -10.37 -1.65
CA ASP A 181 17.89 -10.18 -1.74
C ASP A 181 17.09 -11.45 -1.44
N PHE A 182 15.88 -11.26 -0.91
CA PHE A 182 14.90 -12.33 -0.80
C PHE A 182 14.09 -12.41 -2.09
N CYS A 183 13.95 -13.62 -2.61
CA CYS A 183 13.28 -13.85 -3.88
C CYS A 183 12.45 -15.13 -3.87
N VAL A 184 11.47 -15.16 -4.74
CA VAL A 184 10.76 -16.38 -5.12
C VAL A 184 11.32 -16.84 -6.46
N ALA A 185 11.73 -18.11 -6.52
CA ALA A 185 12.21 -18.75 -7.74
C ALA A 185 11.37 -19.98 -8.06
N ARG A 186 11.27 -20.29 -9.35
CA ARG A 186 10.61 -21.50 -9.85
C ARG A 186 11.66 -22.60 -9.96
N MET A 187 11.36 -23.75 -9.37
CA MET A 187 12.21 -24.93 -9.45
C MET A 187 11.67 -25.93 -10.49
N ASN A 188 12.32 -27.06 -10.62
CA ASN A 188 11.96 -28.13 -11.55
C ASN A 188 10.45 -28.41 -11.54
N GLY A 189 9.76 -28.13 -12.67
CA GLY A 189 8.31 -28.18 -12.77
C GLY A 189 7.65 -26.88 -12.30
N ASP A 190 6.53 -26.99 -11.58
CA ASP A 190 5.73 -25.85 -11.11
C ASP A 190 5.91 -25.58 -9.60
N GLU A 191 7.04 -26.00 -9.03
CA GLU A 191 7.36 -25.76 -7.63
C GLU A 191 8.00 -24.40 -7.44
N PHE A 192 7.53 -23.65 -6.43
CA PHE A 192 8.09 -22.37 -6.02
C PHE A 192 8.90 -22.55 -4.75
N THR A 193 10.02 -21.85 -4.71
CA THR A 193 10.84 -21.77 -3.51
C THR A 193 11.08 -20.33 -3.13
N PHE A 194 10.92 -20.02 -1.85
CA PHE A 194 11.26 -18.72 -1.27
C PHE A 194 12.61 -18.86 -0.57
N LYS A 195 13.63 -18.07 -0.97
CA LYS A 195 15.00 -18.14 -0.48
C LYS A 195 15.67 -16.75 -0.51
N ARG A 196 16.86 -16.68 0.10
CA ARG A 196 17.79 -15.56 -0.11
C ARG A 196 18.69 -15.87 -1.30
N PHE A 197 18.76 -14.95 -2.25
CA PHE A 197 19.70 -15.05 -3.35
C PHE A 197 21.08 -14.59 -2.89
N ILE A 198 22.09 -15.39 -3.09
CA ILE A 198 23.47 -15.05 -2.77
C ILE A 198 24.41 -15.42 -3.93
N ARG A 199 25.49 -14.65 -4.06
CA ARG A 199 26.58 -14.94 -4.97
C ARG A 199 27.87 -15.19 -4.18
N GLU A 200 28.47 -16.34 -4.37
CA GLU A 200 29.70 -16.71 -3.69
C GLU A 200 30.63 -17.43 -4.67
N SER A 201 31.90 -17.01 -4.71
CA SER A 201 32.95 -17.62 -5.53
C SER A 201 32.59 -17.78 -7.03
N GLY A 202 31.87 -16.81 -7.58
CA GLY A 202 31.44 -16.81 -8.99
C GLY A 202 30.20 -17.68 -9.29
N LYS A 203 29.61 -18.29 -8.27
CA LYS A 203 28.38 -19.05 -8.35
C LYS A 203 27.23 -18.36 -7.65
N ALA A 204 26.01 -18.66 -8.10
CA ALA A 204 24.79 -18.16 -7.48
C ALA A 204 24.06 -19.28 -6.74
N TYR A 205 23.48 -18.94 -5.61
CA TYR A 205 22.78 -19.88 -4.74
C TYR A 205 21.47 -19.28 -4.23
N LEU A 206 20.52 -20.17 -3.95
CA LEU A 206 19.29 -19.90 -3.20
C LEU A 206 19.48 -20.44 -1.78
N GLU A 207 19.73 -19.55 -0.84
CA GLU A 207 20.07 -19.86 0.53
C GLU A 207 18.83 -19.85 1.44
N PRO A 208 18.55 -20.93 2.18
CA PRO A 208 17.56 -20.94 3.24
C PRO A 208 18.09 -20.18 4.48
N LEU A 209 17.21 -19.56 5.25
CA LEU A 209 17.57 -18.98 6.55
C LEU A 209 17.68 -20.03 7.66
N ASN A 210 17.04 -21.18 7.46
CA ASN A 210 17.11 -22.30 8.37
C ASN A 210 18.27 -23.24 7.96
N PRO A 211 19.33 -23.37 8.77
CA PRO A 211 20.52 -24.17 8.43
C PRO A 211 20.26 -25.68 8.37
N ARG A 212 19.04 -26.14 8.67
CA ARG A 212 18.65 -27.54 8.49
C ARG A 212 18.30 -27.88 7.03
N PHE A 213 18.22 -26.88 6.18
CA PHE A 213 17.92 -27.04 4.76
C PHE A 213 19.16 -26.70 3.93
N ASP A 214 19.36 -27.44 2.84
CA ASP A 214 20.51 -27.22 1.98
C ASP A 214 20.32 -25.99 1.08
N MET A 215 21.45 -25.36 0.75
CA MET A 215 21.50 -24.34 -0.31
C MET A 215 21.28 -25.01 -1.67
N ILE A 216 20.59 -24.32 -2.55
CA ILE A 216 20.33 -24.78 -3.90
C ILE A 216 21.21 -23.98 -4.85
N GLU A 217 22.08 -24.64 -5.62
CA GLU A 217 22.87 -23.96 -6.66
C GLU A 217 21.94 -23.47 -7.76
N CYS A 218 22.04 -22.17 -8.04
CA CYS A 218 21.28 -21.48 -9.07
C CYS A 218 22.21 -21.27 -10.27
N ASN A 219 22.03 -22.07 -11.30
CA ASN A 219 22.75 -21.87 -12.54
C ASN A 219 22.18 -20.66 -13.31
N GLU A 220 22.80 -20.26 -14.43
CA GLU A 220 22.48 -19.03 -15.19
C GLU A 220 21.00 -18.89 -15.60
N ASN A 221 20.22 -19.95 -15.53
CA ASN A 221 18.81 -20.02 -15.88
C ASN A 221 17.88 -20.15 -14.65
N CYS A 222 18.27 -19.64 -13.49
CA CYS A 222 17.38 -19.64 -12.32
C CYS A 222 16.13 -18.79 -12.62
N PRO A 223 14.96 -19.39 -12.83
CA PRO A 223 13.76 -18.65 -13.22
C PRO A 223 13.17 -17.95 -11.99
N PHE A 224 13.58 -16.72 -11.78
CA PHE A 224 13.01 -15.89 -10.73
C PHE A 224 11.58 -15.47 -11.08
N VAL A 225 10.72 -15.54 -10.08
CA VAL A 225 9.34 -15.06 -10.16
C VAL A 225 9.27 -13.59 -9.73
N GLY A 226 10.06 -13.19 -8.74
CA GLY A 226 10.17 -11.81 -8.32
C GLY A 226 10.91 -11.63 -7.00
N LYS A 227 11.22 -10.38 -6.72
CA LYS A 227 11.86 -9.93 -5.48
C LYS A 227 10.82 -9.80 -4.37
N VAL A 228 11.12 -10.28 -3.18
CA VAL A 228 10.30 -10.06 -1.98
C VAL A 228 10.64 -8.71 -1.39
N ILE A 229 9.67 -7.80 -1.34
CA ILE A 229 9.86 -6.40 -0.93
C ILE A 229 9.18 -6.05 0.38
N LYS A 230 8.30 -6.91 0.88
CA LYS A 230 7.57 -6.72 2.14
C LYS A 230 7.17 -8.06 2.72
N SER A 231 7.03 -8.11 4.03
CA SER A 231 6.38 -9.23 4.73
C SER A 231 5.46 -8.70 5.82
N GLN A 232 4.40 -9.44 6.11
CA GLN A 232 3.47 -9.16 7.21
C GLN A 232 2.76 -10.44 7.65
N TRP A 233 2.22 -10.45 8.86
CA TRP A 233 1.32 -11.51 9.27
C TRP A 233 -0.04 -11.37 8.60
N ASN A 234 -0.72 -12.48 8.40
CA ASN A 234 -2.12 -12.47 8.01
C ASN A 234 -2.93 -11.97 9.21
N ASP A 235 -3.88 -11.04 8.98
CA ASP A 235 -4.71 -10.48 10.05
C ASP A 235 -5.50 -11.59 10.79
N GLU A 236 -5.85 -12.69 10.09
CA GLU A 236 -6.53 -13.86 10.65
C GLU A 236 -5.66 -14.74 11.57
N THR A 237 -4.37 -14.43 11.72
CA THR A 237 -3.46 -15.19 12.58
C THR A 237 -3.78 -15.02 14.07
N PHE A 238 -4.54 -14.00 14.43
CA PHE A 238 -4.86 -13.62 15.80
C PHE A 238 -6.36 -13.68 16.13
N ASP A 239 -7.19 -14.24 15.24
CA ASP A 239 -8.63 -14.47 15.46
C ASP A 239 -8.93 -15.83 16.09
#